data_b0afe1cad7e0fe4b6ff538415cb4ec08
#
_entry.id   b0afe1cad7e0fe4b6ff538415cb4ec08
#
_cell.length_a   1.000
_cell.length_b   1.000
_cell.length_c   1.000
_cell.angle_alpha   90.00
_cell.angle_beta   90.00
_cell.angle_gamma   90.00
#
_symmetry.space_group_name_H-M   'P 1'
#
loop_
_entity.id
_entity.type
_entity.pdbx_description
1 polymer ?
#
loop_
_entity_poly.entity_id
_entity_poly.type
_entity_poly.pdbx_seq_one_letter_code
_entity_poly.pdbx_strand_id
1 'polypeptide(L)'
;MLAPFAQRNAQNSLTKISSLSRVLCATNQRNRLLPEIKTLGLFFMTALAEIIGCYLPYLWLREGKSIWLLLPAAISLAAFAWLLSLHPTAAGRVYAAYGGVYIFMAILWLWVVDGIRPTTWDIVGSGIALVGMAIIMFAP
;
A
#
# COMPACT_ATOMS: atom_id res chain seq x y z
N MET A 1 40.86 -39.41 -26.34
CA MET A 1 39.59 -39.04 -27.03
C MET A 1 38.37 -38.86 -26.09
N LEU A 2 38.54 -38.54 -24.80
CA LEU A 2 37.43 -38.44 -23.81
C LEU A 2 37.13 -37.00 -23.32
N ALA A 3 37.98 -36.02 -23.72
CA ALA A 3 37.85 -34.63 -23.25
C ALA A 3 36.55 -33.89 -23.69
N PRO A 4 36.02 -34.04 -24.92
CA PRO A 4 34.88 -33.26 -25.38
C PRO A 4 33.55 -33.69 -24.71
N PHE A 5 33.45 -34.94 -24.21
CA PHE A 5 32.23 -35.44 -23.59
C PHE A 5 32.06 -34.91 -22.15
N ALA A 6 33.14 -34.85 -21.38
CA ALA A 6 33.13 -34.31 -20.02
C ALA A 6 32.81 -32.77 -20.01
N GLN A 7 33.36 -32.03 -20.98
CA GLN A 7 33.10 -30.60 -21.15
C GLN A 7 31.63 -30.33 -21.49
N ARG A 8 31.00 -31.12 -22.37
CA ARG A 8 29.60 -30.97 -22.75
C ARG A 8 28.66 -31.29 -21.58
N ASN A 9 28.95 -32.28 -20.76
CA ASN A 9 28.16 -32.57 -19.57
C ASN A 9 28.26 -31.46 -18.51
N ALA A 10 29.46 -30.91 -18.30
CA ALA A 10 29.65 -29.77 -17.39
C ALA A 10 28.87 -28.52 -17.86
N GLN A 11 28.91 -28.21 -19.15
CA GLN A 11 28.15 -27.11 -19.73
C GLN A 11 26.64 -27.28 -19.61
N ASN A 12 26.12 -28.50 -19.83
CA ASN A 12 24.69 -28.79 -19.65
C ASN A 12 24.26 -28.71 -18.18
N SER A 13 25.13 -29.09 -17.25
CA SER A 13 24.88 -28.94 -15.82
C SER A 13 24.83 -27.44 -15.41
N LEU A 14 25.73 -26.62 -15.89
CA LEU A 14 25.78 -25.18 -15.62
C LEU A 14 24.56 -24.45 -16.18
N THR A 15 24.14 -24.77 -17.41
CA THR A 15 22.92 -24.20 -18.00
C THR A 15 21.66 -24.60 -17.23
N LYS A 16 21.60 -25.85 -16.75
CA LYS A 16 20.47 -26.34 -15.92
C LYS A 16 20.41 -25.64 -14.56
N ILE A 17 21.57 -25.42 -13.92
CA ILE A 17 21.67 -24.67 -12.65
C ILE A 17 21.26 -23.21 -12.84
N SER A 18 21.72 -22.56 -13.93
CA SER A 18 21.38 -21.17 -14.22
C SER A 18 19.88 -20.98 -14.57
N SER A 19 19.24 -21.98 -15.18
CA SER A 19 17.80 -21.96 -15.43
C SER A 19 16.98 -22.15 -14.14
N LEU A 20 17.40 -23.07 -13.27
CA LEU A 20 16.77 -23.30 -11.97
C LEU A 20 16.89 -22.07 -11.07
N SER A 21 18.07 -21.42 -11.02
CA SER A 21 18.25 -20.20 -10.22
C SER A 21 17.36 -19.05 -10.71
N ARG A 22 17.17 -18.90 -12.03
CA ARG A 22 16.24 -17.90 -12.60
C ARG A 22 14.78 -18.20 -12.23
N VAL A 23 14.35 -19.46 -12.31
CA VAL A 23 12.99 -19.86 -11.92
C VAL A 23 12.76 -19.64 -10.43
N LEU A 24 13.71 -20.03 -9.56
CA LEU A 24 13.63 -19.81 -8.12
C LEU A 24 13.59 -18.31 -7.77
N CYS A 25 14.39 -17.48 -8.45
CA CYS A 25 14.39 -16.04 -8.27
C CYS A 25 13.04 -15.42 -8.67
N ALA A 26 12.48 -15.82 -9.82
CA ALA A 26 11.17 -15.37 -10.29
C ALA A 26 10.03 -15.80 -9.37
N THR A 27 10.08 -17.04 -8.83
CA THR A 27 9.09 -17.55 -7.89
C THR A 27 9.17 -16.80 -6.55
N ASN A 28 10.39 -16.52 -6.06
CA ASN A 28 10.60 -15.74 -4.85
C ASN A 28 10.14 -14.29 -4.99
N GLN A 29 10.36 -13.67 -6.15
CA GLN A 29 9.84 -12.33 -6.45
C GLN A 29 8.30 -12.30 -6.47
N ARG A 30 7.65 -13.28 -7.09
CA ARG A 30 6.18 -13.39 -7.10
C ARG A 30 5.61 -13.55 -5.69
N ASN A 31 6.25 -14.38 -4.86
CA ASN A 31 5.83 -14.59 -3.47
C ASN A 31 6.02 -13.37 -2.57
N ARG A 32 6.89 -12.42 -2.93
CA ARG A 32 7.04 -11.13 -2.23
C ARG A 32 5.99 -10.10 -2.68
N LEU A 33 5.64 -10.07 -3.96
CA LEU A 33 4.69 -9.07 -4.51
C LEU A 33 3.26 -9.25 -3.97
N LEU A 34 2.81 -10.51 -3.75
CA LEU A 34 1.46 -10.78 -3.23
C LEU A 34 1.20 -10.19 -1.84
N PRO A 35 2.10 -10.31 -0.83
CA PRO A 35 1.89 -9.67 0.46
C PRO A 35 1.95 -8.14 0.37
N GLU A 36 2.75 -7.57 -0.52
CA GLU A 36 2.85 -6.12 -0.71
C GLU A 36 1.59 -5.51 -1.32
N ILE A 37 0.99 -6.17 -2.32
CA ILE A 37 -0.29 -5.75 -2.90
C ILE A 37 -1.42 -5.83 -1.85
N LYS A 38 -1.44 -6.87 -1.02
CA LYS A 38 -2.39 -6.98 0.09
C LYS A 38 -2.22 -5.86 1.11
N THR A 39 -0.98 -5.51 1.44
CA THR A 39 -0.66 -4.43 2.37
C THR A 39 -1.10 -3.07 1.83
N LEU A 40 -0.87 -2.79 0.53
CA LEU A 40 -1.37 -1.57 -0.12
C LEU A 40 -2.90 -1.51 -0.12
N GLY A 41 -3.58 -2.62 -0.45
CA GLY A 41 -5.03 -2.71 -0.38
C GLY A 41 -5.57 -2.47 1.04
N LEU A 42 -4.87 -2.99 2.04
CA LEU A 42 -5.21 -2.78 3.43
C LEU A 42 -5.03 -1.30 3.83
N PHE A 43 -3.95 -0.63 3.43
CA PHE A 43 -3.77 0.80 3.65
C PHE A 43 -4.88 1.63 3.00
N PHE A 44 -5.27 1.28 1.77
CA PHE A 44 -6.34 1.96 1.07
C PHE A 44 -7.67 1.86 1.83
N MET A 45 -8.05 0.66 2.26
CA MET A 45 -9.27 0.44 3.04
C MET A 45 -9.22 1.14 4.40
N THR A 46 -8.06 1.15 5.04
CA THR A 46 -7.82 1.84 6.31
C THR A 46 -8.01 3.36 6.15
N ALA A 47 -7.44 3.95 5.09
CA ALA A 47 -7.58 5.37 4.78
C ALA A 47 -9.04 5.75 4.51
N LEU A 48 -9.76 4.92 3.75
CA LEU A 48 -11.16 5.16 3.46
C LEU A 48 -12.01 5.12 4.74
N ALA A 49 -11.78 4.14 5.62
CA ALA A 49 -12.48 4.03 6.90
C ALA A 49 -12.23 5.25 7.81
N GLU A 50 -10.98 5.75 7.86
CA GLU A 50 -10.65 6.95 8.63
C GLU A 50 -11.31 8.20 8.04
N ILE A 51 -11.20 8.41 6.73
CA ILE A 51 -11.79 9.59 6.07
C ILE A 51 -13.30 9.62 6.28
N ILE A 52 -14.01 8.52 6.08
CA ILE A 52 -15.46 8.43 6.32
C ILE A 52 -15.75 8.71 7.80
N GLY A 53 -14.98 8.09 8.70
CA GLY A 53 -15.17 8.26 10.14
C GLY A 53 -14.98 9.69 10.63
N CYS A 54 -14.09 10.47 9.99
CA CYS A 54 -13.88 11.88 10.29
C CYS A 54 -14.85 12.80 9.53
N TYR A 55 -15.27 12.45 8.32
CA TYR A 55 -16.15 13.26 7.48
C TYR A 55 -17.58 13.31 8.02
N LEU A 56 -18.12 12.23 8.56
CA LEU A 56 -19.48 12.20 9.11
C LEU A 56 -19.66 13.15 10.32
N PRO A 57 -18.75 13.22 11.31
CA PRO A 57 -18.79 14.26 12.34
C PRO A 57 -18.64 15.66 11.78
N TYR A 58 -17.83 15.86 10.74
CA TYR A 58 -17.70 17.15 10.06
C TYR A 58 -19.06 17.63 9.51
N LEU A 59 -19.81 16.75 8.84
CA LEU A 59 -21.16 17.06 8.33
C LEU A 59 -22.12 17.48 9.45
N TRP A 60 -22.04 16.83 10.60
CA TRP A 60 -22.86 17.20 11.75
C TRP A 60 -22.45 18.57 12.32
N LEU A 61 -21.16 18.80 12.56
CA LEU A 61 -20.65 19.99 13.21
C LEU A 61 -20.70 21.26 12.33
N ARG A 62 -20.43 21.11 11.03
CA ARG A 62 -20.27 22.24 10.11
C ARG A 62 -21.50 22.49 9.25
N GLU A 63 -22.22 21.43 8.88
CA GLU A 63 -23.37 21.53 7.98
C GLU A 63 -24.72 21.32 8.71
N GLY A 64 -24.69 21.14 10.02
CA GLY A 64 -25.91 20.97 10.82
C GLY A 64 -26.72 19.70 10.50
N LYS A 65 -26.06 18.68 9.93
CA LYS A 65 -26.70 17.40 9.65
C LYS A 65 -27.04 16.65 10.94
N SER A 66 -27.75 15.54 10.81
CA SER A 66 -28.24 14.75 11.93
C SER A 66 -27.11 14.20 12.83
N ILE A 67 -27.28 14.28 14.15
CA ILE A 67 -26.38 13.69 15.15
C ILE A 67 -26.24 12.16 15.00
N TRP A 68 -27.20 11.50 14.38
CA TRP A 68 -27.15 10.05 14.11
C TRP A 68 -25.99 9.65 13.21
N LEU A 69 -25.35 10.60 12.49
CA LEU A 69 -24.13 10.36 11.71
C LEU A 69 -22.93 9.99 12.58
N LEU A 70 -22.97 10.29 13.88
CA LEU A 70 -21.91 9.92 14.81
C LEU A 70 -21.83 8.41 15.05
N LEU A 71 -22.95 7.67 14.92
CA LEU A 71 -22.95 6.23 15.09
C LEU A 71 -22.13 5.51 13.99
N PRO A 72 -22.43 5.69 12.69
CA PRO A 72 -21.59 5.12 11.63
C PRO A 72 -20.16 5.69 11.64
N ALA A 73 -19.96 6.93 12.08
CA ALA A 73 -18.62 7.49 12.27
C ALA A 73 -17.79 6.69 13.28
N ALA A 74 -18.37 6.40 14.45
CA ALA A 74 -17.72 5.62 15.50
C ALA A 74 -17.40 4.19 15.02
N ILE A 75 -18.32 3.54 14.29
CA ILE A 75 -18.08 2.23 13.69
C ILE A 75 -16.93 2.28 12.68
N SER A 76 -16.90 3.31 11.83
CA SER A 76 -15.85 3.49 10.83
C SER A 76 -14.48 3.70 11.46
N LEU A 77 -14.38 4.52 12.53
CA LEU A 77 -13.13 4.74 13.27
C LEU A 77 -12.69 3.48 14.03
N ALA A 78 -13.61 2.70 14.56
CA ALA A 78 -13.30 1.42 15.17
C ALA A 78 -12.75 0.43 14.13
N ALA A 79 -13.36 0.36 12.94
CA ALA A 79 -12.87 -0.42 11.82
C ALA A 79 -11.49 0.05 11.35
N PHE A 80 -11.25 1.36 11.27
CA PHE A 80 -9.93 1.95 11.00
C PHE A 80 -8.86 1.45 11.97
N ALA A 81 -9.11 1.57 13.28
CA ALA A 81 -8.16 1.13 14.30
C ALA A 81 -7.88 -0.38 14.21
N TRP A 82 -8.90 -1.17 13.94
CA TRP A 82 -8.76 -2.61 13.75
C TRP A 82 -7.96 -2.95 12.48
N LEU A 83 -8.29 -2.35 11.34
CA LEU A 83 -7.57 -2.55 10.08
C LEU A 83 -6.09 -2.16 10.20
N LEU A 84 -5.80 -1.04 10.89
CA LEU A 84 -4.44 -0.58 11.12
C LEU A 84 -3.64 -1.59 11.97
N SER A 85 -4.27 -2.29 12.92
CA SER A 85 -3.63 -3.32 13.74
C SER A 85 -3.30 -4.61 12.99
N LEU A 86 -3.86 -4.84 11.80
CA LEU A 86 -3.60 -6.03 11.00
C LEU A 86 -2.26 -6.00 10.23
N HIS A 87 -1.56 -4.87 10.26
CA HIS A 87 -0.28 -4.74 9.56
C HIS A 87 0.84 -5.50 10.29
N PRO A 88 1.64 -6.32 9.58
CA PRO A 88 2.62 -7.22 10.19
C PRO A 88 3.93 -6.56 10.61
N THR A 89 4.14 -5.26 10.31
CA THR A 89 5.39 -4.55 10.58
C THR A 89 5.32 -3.68 11.83
N ALA A 90 6.47 -3.14 12.28
CA ALA A 90 6.53 -2.25 13.43
C ALA A 90 5.59 -1.03 13.26
N ALA A 91 4.83 -0.70 14.30
CA ALA A 91 3.78 0.32 14.25
C ALA A 91 4.23 1.67 13.67
N GLY A 92 5.40 2.16 14.07
CA GLY A 92 5.93 3.44 13.55
C GLY A 92 6.20 3.42 12.04
N ARG A 93 6.69 2.31 11.50
CA ARG A 93 6.91 2.15 10.04
C ARG A 93 5.58 2.05 9.30
N VAL A 94 4.59 1.35 9.86
CA VAL A 94 3.23 1.28 9.32
C VAL A 94 2.61 2.66 9.24
N TYR A 95 2.65 3.44 10.32
CA TYR A 95 2.07 4.78 10.34
C TYR A 95 2.74 5.73 9.35
N ALA A 96 4.06 5.66 9.20
CA ALA A 96 4.79 6.49 8.23
C ALA A 96 4.43 6.12 6.78
N ALA A 97 4.36 4.84 6.45
CA ALA A 97 3.96 4.36 5.14
C ALA A 97 2.48 4.67 4.85
N TYR A 98 1.61 4.46 5.84
CA TYR A 98 0.18 4.79 5.78
C TYR A 98 -0.06 6.27 5.48
N GLY A 99 0.71 7.17 6.11
CA GLY A 99 0.57 8.62 5.90
C GLY A 99 0.69 9.03 4.43
N GLY A 100 1.57 8.41 3.66
CA GLY A 100 1.69 8.67 2.22
C GLY A 100 0.45 8.24 1.42
N VAL A 101 -0.10 7.07 1.72
CA VAL A 101 -1.35 6.58 1.11
C VAL A 101 -2.54 7.47 1.51
N TYR A 102 -2.58 7.88 2.78
CA TYR A 102 -3.64 8.75 3.30
C TYR A 102 -3.69 10.11 2.57
N ILE A 103 -2.53 10.74 2.35
CA ILE A 103 -2.46 12.01 1.60
C ILE A 103 -3.04 11.85 0.21
N PHE A 104 -2.67 10.78 -0.51
CA PHE A 104 -3.22 10.50 -1.83
C PHE A 104 -4.75 10.30 -1.78
N MET A 105 -5.25 9.54 -0.81
CA MET A 105 -6.67 9.30 -0.62
C MET A 105 -7.44 10.58 -0.29
N ALA A 106 -6.85 11.47 0.51
CA ALA A 106 -7.45 12.77 0.84
C ALA A 106 -7.59 13.66 -0.41
N ILE A 107 -6.60 13.68 -1.30
CA ILE A 107 -6.68 14.41 -2.57
C ILE A 107 -7.73 13.79 -3.51
N LEU A 108 -7.83 12.47 -3.54
CA LEU A 108 -8.89 11.80 -4.29
C LEU A 108 -10.28 12.13 -3.74
N TRP A 109 -10.43 12.18 -2.41
CA TRP A 109 -11.65 12.58 -1.72
C TRP A 109 -12.05 14.02 -2.06
N LEU A 110 -11.10 14.94 -2.02
CA LEU A 110 -11.28 16.35 -2.42
C LEU A 110 -11.90 16.45 -3.81
N TRP A 111 -11.42 15.60 -4.74
CA TRP A 111 -11.92 15.62 -6.11
C TRP A 111 -13.30 14.96 -6.25
N VAL A 112 -13.49 13.78 -5.67
CA VAL A 112 -14.68 12.94 -5.91
C VAL A 112 -15.86 13.36 -5.04
N VAL A 113 -15.61 13.70 -3.76
CA VAL A 113 -16.66 13.98 -2.77
C VAL A 113 -16.91 15.48 -2.63
N ASP A 114 -15.84 16.26 -2.48
CA ASP A 114 -15.97 17.72 -2.31
C ASP A 114 -16.17 18.43 -3.66
N GLY A 115 -15.95 17.74 -4.79
CA GLY A 115 -16.13 18.30 -6.15
C GLY A 115 -15.09 19.34 -6.54
N ILE A 116 -14.01 19.49 -5.74
CA ILE A 116 -12.94 20.46 -5.95
C ILE A 116 -11.82 19.78 -6.76
N ARG A 117 -11.45 20.39 -7.90
CA ARG A 117 -10.34 19.87 -8.71
C ARG A 117 -9.02 20.10 -8.02
N PRO A 118 -8.20 19.03 -7.84
CA PRO A 118 -6.87 19.16 -7.28
C PRO A 118 -6.00 20.12 -8.09
N THR A 119 -5.25 20.96 -7.41
CA THR A 119 -4.27 21.85 -8.02
C THR A 119 -3.00 21.07 -8.41
N THR A 120 -2.13 21.69 -9.22
CA THR A 120 -0.82 21.10 -9.55
C THR A 120 0.01 20.83 -8.28
N TRP A 121 -0.12 21.69 -7.27
CA TRP A 121 0.60 21.54 -6.00
C TRP A 121 0.09 20.33 -5.18
N ASP A 122 -1.22 20.07 -5.20
CA ASP A 122 -1.81 18.89 -4.57
C ASP A 122 -1.29 17.61 -5.21
N ILE A 123 -1.22 17.57 -6.55
CA ILE A 123 -0.72 16.41 -7.30
C ILE A 123 0.77 16.19 -7.03
N VAL A 124 1.58 17.25 -7.08
CA VAL A 124 3.02 17.16 -6.81
C VAL A 124 3.28 16.75 -5.36
N GLY A 125 2.59 17.37 -4.39
CA GLY A 125 2.74 17.06 -2.98
C GLY A 125 2.35 15.61 -2.65
N SER A 126 1.22 15.14 -3.17
CA SER A 126 0.79 13.74 -2.99
C SER A 126 1.73 12.75 -3.68
N GLY A 127 2.28 13.10 -4.84
CA GLY A 127 3.30 12.29 -5.52
C GLY A 127 4.57 12.14 -4.69
N ILE A 128 5.08 13.22 -4.10
CA ILE A 128 6.24 13.18 -3.20
C ILE A 128 5.96 12.33 -1.97
N ALA A 129 4.76 12.44 -1.38
CA ALA A 129 4.36 11.65 -0.24
C ALA A 129 4.32 10.14 -0.57
N LEU A 130 3.81 9.76 -1.75
CA LEU A 130 3.82 8.36 -2.22
C LEU A 130 5.24 7.84 -2.44
N VAL A 131 6.15 8.65 -2.99
CA VAL A 131 7.56 8.28 -3.14
C VAL A 131 8.20 8.08 -1.77
N GLY A 132 7.97 8.99 -0.81
CA GLY A 132 8.45 8.84 0.57
C GLY A 132 7.94 7.56 1.23
N MET A 133 6.65 7.26 1.08
CA MET A 133 6.03 6.03 1.55
C MET A 133 6.69 4.80 0.93
N ALA A 134 6.91 4.80 -0.38
CA ALA A 134 7.55 3.69 -1.08
C ALA A 134 8.98 3.46 -0.57
N ILE A 135 9.76 4.51 -0.33
CA ILE A 135 11.10 4.41 0.26
C ILE A 135 11.03 3.74 1.63
N ILE A 136 10.11 4.17 2.51
CA ILE A 136 9.96 3.60 3.86
C ILE A 136 9.53 2.13 3.81
N MET A 137 8.65 1.79 2.89
CA MET A 137 8.06 0.45 2.79
C MET A 137 9.03 -0.57 2.18
N PHE A 138 9.82 -0.15 1.19
CA PHE A 138 10.71 -1.03 0.43
C PHE A 138 12.20 -0.92 0.83
N ALA A 139 12.54 -0.01 1.75
CA ALA A 139 13.90 0.07 2.28
C ALA A 139 14.25 -1.22 3.04
N PRO A 140 15.49 -1.73 2.88
CA PRO A 140 15.97 -2.94 3.53
C PRO A 140 16.06 -2.80 5.06
#